data_c90fb4313ca2a2d4cd3006d4dacb01df
#
_entry.id   c90fb4313ca2a2d4cd3006d4dacb01df
#
_cell.length_a   1.000
_cell.length_b   1.000
_cell.length_c   1.000
_cell.angle_alpha   90.00
_cell.angle_beta   90.00
_cell.angle_gamma   90.00
#
_symmetry.space_group_name_H-M   'P 1'
#
loop_
_entity.id
_entity.type
_entity.pdbx_description
1 polymer ?
#
loop_
_entity_poly.entity_id
_entity_poly.type
_entity_poly.pdbx_seq_one_letter_code
_entity_poly.pdbx_strand_id
1 'polypeptide(L)'
;MVRTEIVFAVALVSFFAGSVGIVLIIWNKIWGSRSLHWGIGFGAGLLIGISFLEIIPTAIGLAAESGMFFVLLGFVGFFLIEKFTLVHHFDRAEGASHFHFSMATFVALCLHEILDGIVIGLGLHLNEAFGLVVFVAILFHKLPLAVSVASVLPGRIEKRQAAVLQMLIFSLCTPVGLVATVFFLTGLPEEVIGSVVGLSAGIFIYLGATDMLPEINHPWHGAEEGERVGSRVVGRWIAWEPTVWVLIGMAVSFVPHLLLEGSHPH
;
A
#
# COMPACT_ATOMS: atom_id res chain seq x y z
N MET A 1 15.23 -21.86 7.32
CA MET A 1 14.04 -21.92 8.19
C MET A 1 13.84 -20.51 8.75
N VAL A 2 12.73 -19.86 8.46
CA VAL A 2 12.49 -18.49 8.92
C VAL A 2 12.39 -18.48 10.44
N ARG A 3 13.03 -17.51 11.10
CA ARG A 3 12.96 -17.38 12.57
C ARG A 3 11.54 -16.94 12.98
N THR A 4 10.88 -17.75 13.77
CA THR A 4 9.51 -17.49 14.25
C THR A 4 9.37 -16.16 15.01
N GLU A 5 10.43 -15.73 15.68
CA GLU A 5 10.49 -14.44 16.38
C GLU A 5 10.36 -13.26 15.40
N ILE A 6 11.00 -13.34 14.24
CA ILE A 6 10.91 -12.30 13.20
C ILE A 6 9.51 -12.27 12.60
N VAL A 7 8.95 -13.43 12.28
CA VAL A 7 7.58 -13.54 11.75
C VAL A 7 6.59 -12.90 12.72
N PHE A 8 6.72 -13.22 14.01
CA PHE A 8 5.86 -12.65 15.05
C PHE A 8 6.03 -11.14 15.19
N ALA A 9 7.28 -10.64 15.21
CA ALA A 9 7.57 -9.22 15.29
C ALA A 9 7.00 -8.45 14.08
N VAL A 10 7.22 -8.96 12.86
CA VAL A 10 6.70 -8.38 11.62
C VAL A 10 5.18 -8.37 11.59
N ALA A 11 4.54 -9.48 11.99
CA ALA A 11 3.08 -9.57 12.09
C ALA A 11 2.52 -8.53 13.08
N LEU A 12 3.15 -8.40 14.25
CA LEU A 12 2.72 -7.47 15.29
C LEU A 12 2.86 -6.01 14.83
N VAL A 13 3.99 -5.65 14.25
CA VAL A 13 4.24 -4.28 13.74
C VAL A 13 3.29 -3.97 12.59
N SER A 14 3.05 -4.90 11.66
CA SER A 14 2.07 -4.75 10.57
C SER A 14 0.65 -4.51 11.11
N PHE A 15 0.24 -5.26 12.13
CA PHE A 15 -1.04 -5.09 12.79
C PHE A 15 -1.20 -3.69 13.40
N PHE A 16 -0.21 -3.23 14.16
CA PHE A 16 -0.25 -1.90 14.76
C PHE A 16 -0.23 -0.79 13.73
N ALA A 17 0.53 -0.93 12.65
CA ALA A 17 0.53 0.05 11.56
C ALA A 17 -0.85 0.19 10.92
N GLY A 18 -1.53 -0.93 10.62
CA GLY A 18 -2.91 -0.90 10.13
C GLY A 18 -3.91 -0.34 11.16
N SER A 19 -3.65 -0.56 12.45
CA SER A 19 -4.51 -0.11 13.54
C SER A 19 -4.44 1.40 13.82
N VAL A 20 -3.51 2.14 13.23
CA VAL A 20 -3.44 3.61 13.35
C VAL A 20 -4.76 4.26 12.93
N GLY A 21 -5.43 3.73 11.89
CA GLY A 21 -6.75 4.20 11.48
C GLY A 21 -7.82 4.07 12.57
N ILE A 22 -7.76 3.06 13.44
CA ILE A 22 -8.67 2.90 14.58
C ILE A 22 -8.52 4.07 15.55
N VAL A 23 -7.27 4.43 15.86
CA VAL A 23 -6.94 5.55 16.75
C VAL A 23 -7.54 6.85 16.19
N LEU A 24 -7.42 7.07 14.87
CA LEU A 24 -7.99 8.24 14.20
C LEU A 24 -9.51 8.28 14.29
N ILE A 25 -10.19 7.15 14.08
CA ILE A 25 -11.65 7.03 14.22
C ILE A 25 -12.08 7.32 15.67
N ILE A 26 -11.33 6.78 16.66
CA ILE A 26 -11.64 6.94 18.07
C ILE A 26 -11.45 8.39 18.53
N TRP A 27 -10.38 9.03 18.14
CA TRP A 27 -10.05 10.38 18.58
C TRP A 27 -10.69 11.47 17.74
N ASN A 28 -11.39 11.09 16.66
CA ASN A 28 -12.00 12.02 15.71
C ASN A 28 -11.01 13.12 15.22
N LYS A 29 -9.73 12.76 15.14
CA LYS A 29 -8.64 13.59 14.66
C LYS A 29 -8.14 13.04 13.34
N ILE A 30 -8.39 13.75 12.27
CA ILE A 30 -7.70 13.54 11.00
C ILE A 30 -6.36 14.27 11.11
N TRP A 31 -5.27 13.58 10.80
CA TRP A 31 -3.97 14.23 10.66
C TRP A 31 -4.10 15.41 9.71
N GLY A 32 -3.42 16.52 10.03
CA GLY A 32 -3.42 17.69 9.16
C GLY A 32 -3.11 17.24 7.73
N SER A 33 -3.96 17.60 6.81
CA SER A 33 -3.96 17.12 5.43
C SER A 33 -2.62 17.23 4.72
N ARG A 34 -1.78 18.21 5.09
CA ARG A 34 -0.44 18.40 4.50
C ARG A 34 0.50 17.24 4.80
N SER A 35 0.56 16.77 6.03
CA SER A 35 1.39 15.61 6.41
C SER A 35 0.88 14.32 5.78
N LEU A 36 -0.43 14.19 5.56
CA LEU A 36 -1.01 13.06 4.84
C LEU A 36 -0.53 13.03 3.39
N HIS A 37 -0.56 14.16 2.67
CA HIS A 37 -0.05 14.24 1.29
C HIS A 37 1.44 13.90 1.18
N TRP A 38 2.25 14.30 2.16
CA TRP A 38 3.66 13.89 2.21
C TRP A 38 3.81 12.39 2.37
N GLY A 39 3.02 11.80 3.28
CA GLY A 39 3.02 10.35 3.50
C GLY A 39 2.57 9.57 2.28
N ILE A 40 1.51 10.02 1.60
CA ILE A 40 1.02 9.42 0.35
C ILE A 40 2.08 9.53 -0.75
N GLY A 41 2.68 10.72 -0.93
CA GLY A 41 3.74 10.91 -1.92
C GLY A 41 4.95 10.03 -1.66
N PHE A 42 5.44 9.98 -0.43
CA PHE A 42 6.54 9.11 -0.03
C PHE A 42 6.22 7.63 -0.27
N GLY A 43 5.02 7.19 0.15
CA GLY A 43 4.54 5.82 -0.05
C GLY A 43 4.44 5.44 -1.52
N ALA A 44 3.88 6.32 -2.37
CA ALA A 44 3.81 6.12 -3.81
C ALA A 44 5.20 5.93 -4.44
N GLY A 45 6.12 6.82 -4.11
CA GLY A 45 7.50 6.75 -4.60
C GLY A 45 8.20 5.47 -4.16
N LEU A 46 8.03 5.08 -2.90
CA LEU A 46 8.62 3.87 -2.36
C LEU A 46 8.06 2.61 -3.02
N LEU A 47 6.71 2.50 -3.17
CA LEU A 47 6.06 1.36 -3.84
C LEU A 47 6.52 1.21 -5.29
N ILE A 48 6.51 2.29 -6.04
CA ILE A 48 6.96 2.26 -7.43
C ILE A 48 8.46 1.89 -7.49
N GLY A 49 9.28 2.55 -6.69
CA GLY A 49 10.73 2.32 -6.67
C GLY A 49 11.09 0.87 -6.33
N ILE A 50 10.54 0.33 -5.23
CA ILE A 50 10.86 -1.05 -4.81
C ILE A 50 10.31 -2.08 -5.80
N SER A 51 9.16 -1.80 -6.45
CA SER A 51 8.62 -2.68 -7.47
C SER A 51 9.58 -2.85 -8.65
N PHE A 52 10.15 -1.75 -9.14
CA PHE A 52 11.08 -1.80 -10.25
C PHE A 52 12.48 -2.30 -9.88
N LEU A 53 12.98 -1.94 -8.70
CA LEU A 53 14.35 -2.21 -8.31
C LEU A 53 14.55 -3.57 -7.67
N GLU A 54 13.56 -4.10 -6.96
CA GLU A 54 13.69 -5.32 -6.17
C GLU A 54 12.67 -6.39 -6.56
N ILE A 55 11.37 -6.03 -6.60
CA ILE A 55 10.32 -7.06 -6.72
C ILE A 55 10.28 -7.64 -8.13
N ILE A 56 10.32 -6.81 -9.18
CA ILE A 56 10.33 -7.28 -10.58
C ILE A 56 11.60 -8.10 -10.88
N PRO A 57 12.83 -7.63 -10.56
CA PRO A 57 14.02 -8.44 -10.74
C PRO A 57 13.94 -9.80 -10.03
N THR A 58 13.45 -9.83 -8.79
CA THR A 58 13.24 -11.07 -8.05
C THR A 58 12.23 -11.99 -8.74
N ALA A 59 11.11 -11.46 -9.21
CA ALA A 59 10.10 -12.25 -9.92
C ALA A 59 10.64 -12.86 -11.21
N ILE A 60 11.42 -12.10 -11.98
CA ILE A 60 12.08 -12.60 -13.20
C ILE A 60 13.14 -13.62 -12.86
N GLY A 61 13.93 -13.41 -11.80
CA GLY A 61 14.95 -14.34 -11.35
C GLY A 61 14.39 -15.71 -10.95
N LEU A 62 13.19 -15.74 -10.33
CA LEU A 62 12.54 -16.97 -9.88
C LEU A 62 11.66 -17.65 -10.94
N ALA A 63 11.00 -16.87 -11.80
CA ALA A 63 9.98 -17.36 -12.73
C ALA A 63 10.23 -16.97 -14.20
N ALA A 64 11.40 -16.43 -14.53
CA ALA A 64 11.78 -16.02 -15.87
C ALA A 64 10.69 -15.18 -16.58
N GLU A 65 10.32 -15.53 -17.81
CA GLU A 65 9.30 -14.80 -18.60
C GLU A 65 7.92 -14.81 -17.93
N SER A 66 7.57 -15.88 -17.21
CA SER A 66 6.29 -15.93 -16.49
C SER A 66 6.21 -14.90 -15.36
N GLY A 67 7.32 -14.58 -14.70
CA GLY A 67 7.38 -13.52 -13.69
C GLY A 67 6.90 -12.17 -14.23
N MET A 68 7.39 -11.76 -15.42
CA MET A 68 6.97 -10.51 -16.06
C MET A 68 5.50 -10.56 -16.53
N PHE A 69 5.04 -11.71 -17.02
CA PHE A 69 3.61 -11.90 -17.35
C PHE A 69 2.72 -11.67 -16.13
N PHE A 70 3.11 -12.19 -14.95
CA PHE A 70 2.36 -11.98 -13.72
C PHE A 70 2.42 -10.53 -13.21
N VAL A 71 3.48 -9.77 -13.47
CA VAL A 71 3.51 -8.32 -13.23
C VAL A 71 2.40 -7.63 -14.02
N LEU A 72 2.32 -7.91 -15.32
CA LEU A 72 1.25 -7.35 -16.15
C LEU A 72 -0.14 -7.81 -15.69
N LEU A 73 -0.28 -9.07 -15.32
CA LEU A 73 -1.54 -9.63 -14.82
C LEU A 73 -1.96 -8.97 -13.50
N GLY A 74 -1.02 -8.69 -12.60
CA GLY A 74 -1.28 -7.99 -11.35
C GLY A 74 -1.77 -6.56 -11.59
N PHE A 75 -1.09 -5.83 -12.47
CA PHE A 75 -1.49 -4.46 -12.83
C PHE A 75 -2.88 -4.42 -13.48
N VAL A 76 -3.11 -5.21 -14.53
CA VAL A 76 -4.38 -5.26 -15.25
C VAL A 76 -5.49 -5.86 -14.39
N GLY A 77 -5.19 -6.90 -13.64
CA GLY A 77 -6.15 -7.55 -12.75
C GLY A 77 -6.68 -6.60 -11.69
N PHE A 78 -5.80 -5.84 -11.04
CA PHE A 78 -6.22 -4.87 -10.04
C PHE A 78 -6.98 -3.69 -10.66
N PHE A 79 -6.52 -3.19 -11.81
CA PHE A 79 -7.28 -2.22 -12.61
C PHE A 79 -8.71 -2.68 -12.91
N LEU A 80 -8.88 -3.92 -13.33
CA LEU A 80 -10.22 -4.47 -13.62
C LEU A 80 -11.06 -4.60 -12.35
N ILE A 81 -10.48 -5.11 -11.25
CA ILE A 81 -11.17 -5.21 -9.96
C ILE A 81 -11.68 -3.84 -9.53
N GLU A 82 -10.83 -2.82 -9.57
CA GLU A 82 -11.20 -1.45 -9.21
C GLU A 82 -12.27 -0.91 -10.15
N LYS A 83 -12.08 -1.06 -11.46
CA LYS A 83 -13.03 -0.59 -12.47
C LYS A 83 -14.41 -1.21 -12.29
N PHE A 84 -14.50 -2.52 -12.11
CA PHE A 84 -15.78 -3.21 -11.89
C PHE A 84 -16.41 -2.82 -10.55
N THR A 85 -15.60 -2.53 -9.54
CA THR A 85 -16.06 -2.09 -8.24
C THR A 85 -16.65 -0.69 -8.30
N LEU A 86 -16.00 0.22 -9.05
CA LEU A 86 -16.46 1.60 -9.24
C LEU A 86 -17.69 1.70 -10.14
N VAL A 87 -17.74 0.96 -11.26
CA VAL A 87 -18.87 1.04 -12.24
C VAL A 87 -20.21 0.67 -11.60
N HIS A 88 -20.26 -0.29 -10.69
CA HIS A 88 -21.49 -0.62 -9.97
C HIS A 88 -22.00 0.48 -9.02
N HIS A 89 -21.22 1.54 -8.79
CA HIS A 89 -21.59 2.66 -7.94
C HIS A 89 -22.10 3.88 -8.71
N PHE A 90 -21.64 4.09 -9.96
CA PHE A 90 -22.09 5.22 -10.77
C PHE A 90 -23.57 5.12 -11.18
N ASP A 91 -24.12 3.92 -11.32
CA ASP A 91 -25.53 3.72 -11.70
C ASP A 91 -26.55 4.04 -10.58
N ARG A 92 -26.11 4.36 -9.35
CA ARG A 92 -27.01 4.59 -8.20
C ARG A 92 -27.02 5.98 -7.61
N ALA A 93 -26.23 6.92 -8.09
CA ALA A 93 -26.11 8.23 -7.47
C ALA A 93 -26.21 9.39 -8.48
N GLU A 94 -27.39 9.62 -9.05
CA GLU A 94 -27.73 10.96 -9.51
C GLU A 94 -27.89 11.85 -8.26
N GLY A 95 -26.86 12.65 -7.93
CA GLY A 95 -26.99 13.76 -7.00
C GLY A 95 -26.16 13.77 -5.71
N ALA A 96 -25.22 12.86 -5.47
CA ALA A 96 -24.38 12.92 -4.27
C ALA A 96 -22.89 12.92 -4.63
N SER A 97 -22.24 14.05 -4.42
CA SER A 97 -20.78 14.24 -4.50
C SER A 97 -20.01 13.60 -3.33
N HIS A 98 -20.51 12.49 -2.75
CA HIS A 98 -19.84 11.77 -1.69
C HIS A 98 -19.36 10.42 -2.21
N PHE A 99 -18.04 10.21 -2.18
CA PHE A 99 -17.41 8.92 -2.40
C PHE A 99 -18.01 7.91 -1.42
N HIS A 100 -18.89 7.02 -1.90
CA HIS A 100 -19.41 5.93 -1.10
C HIS A 100 -18.40 4.79 -1.09
N PHE A 101 -17.62 4.68 -0.03
CA PHE A 101 -16.77 3.53 0.24
C PHE A 101 -17.62 2.26 0.26
N SER A 102 -17.48 1.45 -0.77
CA SER A 102 -18.29 0.24 -0.92
C SER A 102 -17.68 -0.92 -0.16
N MET A 103 -18.53 -1.89 0.18
CA MET A 103 -18.06 -3.16 0.73
C MET A 103 -17.10 -3.88 -0.25
N ALA A 104 -17.31 -3.73 -1.55
CA ALA A 104 -16.45 -4.32 -2.56
C ALA A 104 -15.04 -3.67 -2.57
N THR A 105 -14.95 -2.34 -2.44
CA THR A 105 -13.67 -1.64 -2.26
C THR A 105 -12.97 -2.10 -0.99
N PHE A 106 -13.71 -2.24 0.10
CA PHE A 106 -13.16 -2.75 1.36
C PHE A 106 -12.58 -4.16 1.22
N VAL A 107 -13.32 -5.08 0.56
CA VAL A 107 -12.85 -6.44 0.30
C VAL A 107 -11.62 -6.44 -0.60
N ALA A 108 -11.60 -5.61 -1.65
CA ALA A 108 -10.42 -5.48 -2.53
C ALA A 108 -9.18 -5.03 -1.76
N LEU A 109 -9.32 -4.03 -0.86
CA LEU A 109 -8.23 -3.57 -0.01
C LEU A 109 -7.79 -4.64 1.00
N CYS A 110 -8.72 -5.41 1.57
CA CYS A 110 -8.36 -6.54 2.44
C CYS A 110 -7.59 -7.63 1.69
N LEU A 111 -7.98 -7.94 0.45
CA LEU A 111 -7.25 -8.89 -0.40
C LEU A 111 -5.84 -8.37 -0.71
N HIS A 112 -5.71 -7.08 -1.02
CA HIS A 112 -4.40 -6.45 -1.20
C HIS A 112 -3.52 -6.60 0.05
N GLU A 113 -4.04 -6.30 1.23
CA GLU A 113 -3.33 -6.46 2.49
C GLU A 113 -2.90 -7.91 2.79
N ILE A 114 -3.73 -8.90 2.39
CA ILE A 114 -3.35 -10.32 2.49
C ILE A 114 -2.18 -10.61 1.55
N LEU A 115 -2.20 -10.11 0.32
CA LEU A 115 -1.10 -10.26 -0.64
C LEU A 115 0.19 -9.63 -0.12
N ASP A 116 0.12 -8.47 0.52
CA ASP A 116 1.27 -7.85 1.18
C ASP A 116 1.90 -8.79 2.22
N GLY A 117 1.07 -9.41 3.05
CA GLY A 117 1.52 -10.40 4.02
C GLY A 117 2.16 -11.63 3.36
N ILE A 118 1.59 -12.11 2.25
CA ILE A 118 2.13 -13.23 1.47
C ILE A 118 3.52 -12.86 0.92
N VAL A 119 3.68 -11.67 0.34
CA VAL A 119 4.95 -11.23 -0.23
C VAL A 119 6.03 -11.06 0.84
N ILE A 120 5.69 -10.49 2.00
CA ILE A 120 6.62 -10.44 3.13
C ILE A 120 7.05 -11.85 3.53
N GLY A 121 6.10 -12.78 3.68
CA GLY A 121 6.36 -14.15 4.06
C GLY A 121 7.25 -14.91 3.08
N LEU A 122 6.98 -14.77 1.78
CA LEU A 122 7.82 -15.33 0.72
C LEU A 122 9.21 -14.69 0.70
N GLY A 123 9.28 -13.37 0.84
CA GLY A 123 10.55 -12.66 0.95
C GLY A 123 11.41 -13.14 2.11
N LEU A 124 10.82 -13.29 3.30
CA LEU A 124 11.50 -13.86 4.48
C LEU A 124 11.94 -15.31 4.26
N HIS A 125 11.19 -16.08 3.48
CA HIS A 125 11.53 -17.48 3.15
C HIS A 125 12.72 -17.55 2.19
N LEU A 126 12.78 -16.69 1.19
CA LEU A 126 13.88 -16.62 0.22
C LEU A 126 15.16 -16.11 0.88
N ASN A 127 15.09 -14.95 1.51
CA ASN A 127 16.18 -14.32 2.23
C ASN A 127 15.62 -13.41 3.32
N GLU A 128 16.08 -13.55 4.54
CA GLU A 128 15.59 -12.78 5.69
C GLU A 128 15.78 -11.27 5.49
N ALA A 129 16.94 -10.85 4.98
CA ALA A 129 17.20 -9.43 4.71
C ALA A 129 16.27 -8.87 3.62
N PHE A 130 16.05 -9.62 2.53
CA PHE A 130 15.11 -9.25 1.48
C PHE A 130 13.69 -9.13 2.02
N GLY A 131 13.20 -10.10 2.81
CA GLY A 131 11.87 -10.05 3.42
C GLY A 131 11.69 -8.85 4.35
N LEU A 132 12.71 -8.48 5.11
CA LEU A 132 12.67 -7.28 5.98
C LEU A 132 12.64 -5.98 5.16
N VAL A 133 13.34 -5.93 4.04
CA VAL A 133 13.30 -4.79 3.12
C VAL A 133 11.91 -4.61 2.53
N VAL A 134 11.33 -5.69 2.01
CA VAL A 134 9.94 -5.70 1.51
C VAL A 134 8.97 -5.29 2.61
N PHE A 135 9.15 -5.81 3.82
CA PHE A 135 8.32 -5.42 4.97
C PHE A 135 8.39 -3.92 5.27
N VAL A 136 9.59 -3.33 5.29
CA VAL A 136 9.76 -1.89 5.54
C VAL A 136 9.05 -1.06 4.48
N ALA A 137 9.16 -1.44 3.21
CA ALA A 137 8.45 -0.77 2.12
C ALA A 137 6.92 -0.84 2.30
N ILE A 138 6.42 -2.03 2.60
CA ILE A 138 4.99 -2.26 2.88
C ILE A 138 4.54 -1.44 4.11
N LEU A 139 5.34 -1.39 5.16
CA LEU A 139 5.03 -0.62 6.36
C LEU A 139 4.83 0.88 6.06
N PHE A 140 5.68 1.45 5.21
CA PHE A 140 5.60 2.87 4.87
C PHE A 140 4.36 3.22 4.06
N HIS A 141 3.92 2.37 3.12
CA HIS A 141 2.67 2.66 2.40
C HIS A 141 1.42 2.30 3.20
N LYS A 142 1.51 1.36 4.13
CA LYS A 142 0.41 0.92 4.98
C LYS A 142 -0.11 2.03 5.90
N LEU A 143 0.77 2.87 6.42
CA LEU A 143 0.37 3.98 7.28
C LEU A 143 -0.56 4.98 6.56
N PRO A 144 -0.18 5.56 5.39
CA PRO A 144 -1.08 6.40 4.62
C PRO A 144 -2.38 5.69 4.21
N LEU A 145 -2.28 4.43 3.80
CA LEU A 145 -3.45 3.65 3.41
C LEU A 145 -4.43 3.47 4.58
N ALA A 146 -3.95 3.13 5.77
CA ALA A 146 -4.79 3.00 6.97
C ALA A 146 -5.50 4.32 7.33
N VAL A 147 -4.82 5.46 7.17
CA VAL A 147 -5.41 6.78 7.36
C VAL A 147 -6.47 7.06 6.31
N SER A 148 -6.22 6.77 5.04
CA SER A 148 -7.17 6.95 3.94
C SER A 148 -8.42 6.09 4.14
N VAL A 149 -8.27 4.82 4.44
CA VAL A 149 -9.41 3.92 4.74
C VAL A 149 -10.22 4.44 5.91
N ALA A 150 -9.56 4.85 7.01
CA ALA A 150 -10.24 5.39 8.19
C ALA A 150 -11.03 6.68 7.88
N SER A 151 -10.55 7.53 6.98
CA SER A 151 -11.19 8.79 6.61
C SER A 151 -12.48 8.60 5.81
N VAL A 152 -12.59 7.51 5.06
CA VAL A 152 -13.74 7.20 4.18
C VAL A 152 -14.80 6.37 4.90
N LEU A 153 -14.44 5.70 6.00
CA LEU A 153 -15.38 4.94 6.80
C LEU A 153 -16.38 5.87 7.52
N PRO A 154 -17.68 5.51 7.58
CA PRO A 154 -18.71 6.41 8.09
C PRO A 154 -18.44 6.82 9.55
N GLY A 155 -18.07 8.08 9.75
CA GLY A 155 -17.77 8.68 11.07
C GLY A 155 -18.99 8.98 11.95
N ARG A 156 -20.20 8.53 11.59
CA ARG A 156 -21.40 8.74 12.42
C ARG A 156 -21.31 7.84 13.66
N ILE A 157 -21.61 8.43 14.82
CA ILE A 157 -21.56 7.78 16.14
C ILE A 157 -22.25 6.42 16.14
N GLU A 158 -23.38 6.30 15.45
CA GLU A 158 -24.15 5.06 15.32
C GLU A 158 -23.45 3.94 14.55
N LYS A 159 -22.48 4.26 13.69
CA LYS A 159 -21.72 3.29 12.88
C LYS A 159 -20.26 3.16 13.32
N ARG A 160 -19.86 3.82 14.41
CA ARG A 160 -18.46 3.83 14.88
C ARG A 160 -17.92 2.45 15.20
N GLN A 161 -18.75 1.60 15.81
CA GLN A 161 -18.36 0.22 16.12
C GLN A 161 -18.11 -0.59 14.85
N ALA A 162 -18.94 -0.40 13.81
CA ALA A 162 -18.74 -1.06 12.53
C ALA A 162 -17.44 -0.58 11.85
N ALA A 163 -17.15 0.73 11.89
CA ALA A 163 -15.91 1.28 11.34
C ALA A 163 -14.67 0.75 12.07
N VAL A 164 -14.71 0.67 13.40
CA VAL A 164 -13.62 0.07 14.19
C VAL A 164 -13.44 -1.41 13.86
N LEU A 165 -14.53 -2.17 13.70
CA LEU A 165 -14.46 -3.58 13.32
C LEU A 165 -13.86 -3.76 11.92
N GLN A 166 -14.26 -2.93 10.94
CA GLN A 166 -13.69 -2.95 9.61
C GLN A 166 -12.18 -2.66 9.65
N MET A 167 -11.75 -1.65 10.40
CA MET A 167 -10.32 -1.37 10.56
C MET A 167 -9.55 -2.48 11.27
N LEU A 168 -10.16 -3.18 12.24
CA LEU A 168 -9.56 -4.36 12.86
C LEU A 168 -9.36 -5.49 11.84
N ILE A 169 -10.38 -5.78 11.02
CA ILE A 169 -10.29 -6.77 9.96
C ILE A 169 -9.18 -6.38 8.97
N PHE A 170 -9.16 -5.14 8.50
CA PHE A 170 -8.12 -4.61 7.62
C PHE A 170 -6.72 -4.78 8.22
N SER A 171 -6.54 -4.43 9.50
CA SER A 171 -5.26 -4.53 10.20
C SER A 171 -4.77 -5.98 10.36
N LEU A 172 -5.67 -6.95 10.43
CA LEU A 172 -5.36 -8.37 10.55
C LEU A 172 -4.98 -9.03 9.21
N CYS A 173 -5.36 -8.45 8.09
CA CYS A 173 -5.17 -9.08 6.78
C CYS A 173 -3.69 -9.36 6.48
N THR A 174 -2.77 -8.41 6.69
CA THR A 174 -1.33 -8.62 6.47
C THR A 174 -0.73 -9.67 7.41
N PRO A 175 -0.95 -9.63 8.74
CA PRO A 175 -0.56 -10.72 9.63
C PRO A 175 -1.08 -12.10 9.19
N VAL A 176 -2.34 -12.17 8.76
CA VAL A 176 -2.93 -13.44 8.30
C VAL A 176 -2.22 -13.93 7.03
N GLY A 177 -1.98 -13.07 6.04
CA GLY A 177 -1.24 -13.43 4.83
C GLY A 177 0.18 -13.90 5.13
N LEU A 178 0.90 -13.20 6.01
CA LEU A 178 2.25 -13.57 6.46
C LEU A 178 2.28 -14.93 7.14
N VAL A 179 1.40 -15.16 8.12
CA VAL A 179 1.33 -16.42 8.86
C VAL A 179 0.92 -17.57 7.92
N ALA A 180 -0.08 -17.33 7.06
CA ALA A 180 -0.49 -18.32 6.07
C ALA A 180 0.67 -18.73 5.16
N THR A 181 1.49 -17.79 4.72
CA THR A 181 2.67 -18.08 3.90
C THR A 181 3.68 -18.95 4.62
N VAL A 182 4.05 -18.55 5.83
CA VAL A 182 5.10 -19.26 6.58
C VAL A 182 4.69 -20.70 6.92
N PHE A 183 3.41 -20.94 7.20
CA PHE A 183 2.95 -22.28 7.60
C PHE A 183 2.47 -23.15 6.43
N PHE A 184 1.96 -22.57 5.35
CA PHE A 184 1.30 -23.33 4.27
C PHE A 184 1.96 -23.19 2.91
N LEU A 185 2.72 -22.13 2.66
CA LEU A 185 3.32 -21.86 1.35
C LEU A 185 4.83 -22.14 1.31
N THR A 186 5.44 -22.58 2.42
CA THR A 186 6.84 -23.05 2.48
C THR A 186 6.94 -24.37 1.76
N GLY A 187 7.57 -24.41 0.59
CA GLY A 187 7.72 -25.61 -0.24
C GLY A 187 7.08 -25.47 -1.63
N LEU A 188 6.55 -24.29 -1.96
CA LEU A 188 6.16 -24.00 -3.32
C LEU A 188 7.39 -23.96 -4.25
N PRO A 189 7.25 -24.40 -5.51
CA PRO A 189 8.30 -24.20 -6.52
C PRO A 189 8.67 -22.72 -6.67
N GLU A 190 9.95 -22.43 -6.94
CA GLU A 190 10.44 -21.07 -7.12
C GLU A 190 9.65 -20.30 -8.19
N GLU A 191 9.25 -20.98 -9.26
CA GLU A 191 8.42 -20.42 -10.33
C GLU A 191 7.06 -19.91 -9.82
N VAL A 192 6.42 -20.64 -8.90
CA VAL A 192 5.15 -20.20 -8.27
C VAL A 192 5.39 -19.00 -7.38
N ILE A 193 6.48 -19.02 -6.59
CA ILE A 193 6.88 -17.89 -5.75
C ILE A 193 7.13 -16.66 -6.61
N GLY A 194 7.92 -16.78 -7.66
CA GLY A 194 8.22 -15.70 -8.60
C GLY A 194 6.95 -15.13 -9.28
N SER A 195 6.00 -16.00 -9.60
CA SER A 195 4.71 -15.60 -10.17
C SER A 195 3.89 -14.74 -9.18
N VAL A 196 3.81 -15.14 -7.91
CA VAL A 196 3.11 -14.38 -6.85
C VAL A 196 3.81 -13.06 -6.57
N VAL A 197 5.13 -13.06 -6.51
CA VAL A 197 5.96 -11.85 -6.34
C VAL A 197 5.75 -10.89 -7.52
N GLY A 198 5.73 -11.41 -8.76
CA GLY A 198 5.43 -10.62 -9.96
C GLY A 198 4.02 -10.00 -9.92
N LEU A 199 3.01 -10.79 -9.57
CA LEU A 199 1.63 -10.30 -9.42
C LEU A 199 1.57 -9.12 -8.44
N SER A 200 2.26 -9.21 -7.31
CA SER A 200 2.31 -8.15 -6.30
C SER A 200 3.01 -6.90 -6.79
N ALA A 201 4.11 -7.04 -7.56
CA ALA A 201 4.78 -5.90 -8.18
C ALA A 201 3.83 -5.11 -9.09
N GLY A 202 3.03 -5.81 -9.90
CA GLY A 202 2.02 -5.18 -10.76
C GLY A 202 0.97 -4.41 -9.96
N ILE A 203 0.47 -4.98 -8.88
CA ILE A 203 -0.50 -4.33 -7.97
C ILE A 203 0.14 -3.09 -7.32
N PHE A 204 1.37 -3.17 -6.85
CA PHE A 204 2.06 -2.03 -6.22
C PHE A 204 2.30 -0.89 -7.20
N ILE A 205 2.68 -1.19 -8.45
CA ILE A 205 2.82 -0.18 -9.50
C ILE A 205 1.46 0.46 -9.78
N TYR A 206 0.40 -0.34 -9.87
CA TYR A 206 -0.95 0.18 -10.07
C TYR A 206 -1.33 1.15 -8.95
N LEU A 207 -1.29 0.71 -7.69
CA LEU A 207 -1.65 1.55 -6.53
C LEU A 207 -0.80 2.81 -6.45
N GLY A 208 0.51 2.70 -6.61
CA GLY A 208 1.41 3.85 -6.58
C GLY A 208 1.11 4.85 -7.68
N ALA A 209 0.92 4.39 -8.91
CA ALA A 209 0.78 5.26 -10.08
C ALA A 209 -0.63 5.79 -10.30
N THR A 210 -1.68 4.99 -10.02
CA THR A 210 -3.06 5.35 -10.37
C THR A 210 -3.87 5.90 -9.21
N ASP A 211 -3.56 5.49 -7.98
CA ASP A 211 -4.31 5.91 -6.79
C ASP A 211 -3.54 6.97 -6.02
N MET A 212 -2.30 6.67 -5.64
CA MET A 212 -1.55 7.56 -4.74
C MET A 212 -0.98 8.79 -5.45
N LEU A 213 -0.43 8.67 -6.67
CA LEU A 213 0.11 9.83 -7.40
C LEU A 213 -0.96 10.85 -7.81
N PRO A 214 -2.16 10.47 -8.29
CA PRO A 214 -3.23 11.44 -8.52
C PRO A 214 -3.71 12.13 -7.25
N GLU A 215 -3.80 11.41 -6.12
CA GLU A 215 -4.26 11.96 -4.84
C GLU A 215 -3.41 13.13 -4.36
N ILE A 216 -2.09 13.08 -4.56
CA ILE A 216 -1.20 14.18 -4.16
C ILE A 216 -1.35 15.45 -5.02
N ASN A 217 -2.00 15.35 -6.19
CA ASN A 217 -2.25 16.48 -7.08
C ASN A 217 -3.61 17.15 -6.80
N HIS A 218 -4.49 16.55 -5.98
CA HIS A 218 -5.74 17.17 -5.60
C HIS A 218 -5.50 18.31 -4.60
N PRO A 219 -6.08 19.52 -4.84
CA PRO A 219 -6.01 20.59 -3.87
C PRO A 219 -6.66 20.17 -2.57
N TRP A 220 -6.00 20.42 -1.49
CA TRP A 220 -6.54 20.16 -0.17
C TRP A 220 -7.75 21.05 0.14
N HIS A 221 -8.87 20.45 0.54
CA HIS A 221 -10.12 21.16 0.84
C HIS A 221 -10.04 22.18 1.99
N GLY A 222 -8.97 22.20 2.78
CA GLY A 222 -8.74 23.24 3.80
C GLY A 222 -8.07 24.51 3.28
N ALA A 223 -7.56 24.52 2.06
CA ALA A 223 -6.94 25.71 1.48
C ALA A 223 -7.99 26.69 0.89
N GLU A 224 -9.24 26.26 0.67
CA GLU A 224 -10.26 27.10 0.07
C GLU A 224 -10.95 28.05 1.06
N GLU A 225 -10.91 27.79 2.37
CA GLU A 225 -11.60 28.61 3.38
C GLU A 225 -10.72 29.69 4.04
N GLY A 226 -9.40 29.63 3.92
CA GLY A 226 -8.49 30.51 4.67
C GLY A 226 -7.68 31.54 3.91
N GLU A 227 -7.50 31.42 2.60
CA GLU A 227 -6.56 32.29 1.88
C GLU A 227 -7.03 32.70 0.48
N ARG A 228 -8.13 33.45 0.41
CA ARG A 228 -8.40 34.36 -0.71
C ARG A 228 -7.55 35.63 -0.58
N VAL A 229 -6.27 35.52 -0.34
CA VAL A 229 -5.35 36.67 -0.40
C VAL A 229 -4.26 36.38 -1.41
N GLY A 230 -4.50 36.91 -2.61
CA GLY A 230 -3.48 37.32 -3.55
C GLY A 230 -2.36 36.33 -3.86
N SER A 231 -2.57 35.45 -4.78
CA SER A 231 -1.57 35.26 -5.81
C SER A 231 -1.40 33.82 -6.33
N ARG A 232 -1.28 33.75 -7.65
CA ARG A 232 -0.88 32.58 -8.45
C ARG A 232 0.44 31.92 -8.04
N VAL A 233 1.17 32.49 -7.08
CA VAL A 233 2.48 31.98 -6.64
C VAL A 233 2.34 30.94 -5.54
N VAL A 234 1.36 31.06 -4.64
CA VAL A 234 1.15 30.10 -3.53
C VAL A 234 0.74 28.72 -4.09
N GLY A 235 -0.12 28.67 -5.11
CA GLY A 235 -0.55 27.41 -5.72
C GLY A 235 0.58 26.62 -6.39
N ARG A 236 1.66 27.29 -6.83
CA ARG A 236 2.79 26.63 -7.53
C ARG A 236 3.78 25.97 -6.58
N TRP A 237 3.98 26.50 -5.39
CA TRP A 237 4.86 25.92 -4.37
C TRP A 237 4.21 24.71 -3.68
N ILE A 238 2.90 24.74 -3.45
CA ILE A 238 2.13 23.64 -2.84
C ILE A 238 2.16 22.39 -3.73
N ALA A 239 2.22 22.52 -5.05
CA ALA A 239 2.26 21.40 -5.99
C ALA A 239 3.61 20.64 -6.00
N TRP A 240 4.72 21.27 -5.59
CA TRP A 240 6.04 20.63 -5.61
C TRP A 240 6.37 19.83 -4.34
N GLU A 241 5.81 20.20 -3.20
CA GLU A 241 6.12 19.49 -1.94
C GLU A 241 5.80 17.99 -1.99
N PRO A 242 4.59 17.56 -2.40
CA PRO A 242 4.32 16.13 -2.48
C PRO A 242 5.19 15.42 -3.51
N THR A 243 5.52 16.08 -4.63
CA THR A 243 6.42 15.53 -5.64
C THR A 243 7.83 15.28 -5.09
N VAL A 244 8.34 16.17 -4.24
CA VAL A 244 9.63 15.96 -3.55
C VAL A 244 9.58 14.70 -2.69
N TRP A 245 8.48 14.46 -1.97
CA TRP A 245 8.33 13.25 -1.17
C TRP A 245 8.24 11.98 -2.00
N VAL A 246 7.62 12.02 -3.21
CA VAL A 246 7.68 10.92 -4.17
C VAL A 246 9.12 10.61 -4.55
N LEU A 247 9.90 11.63 -4.89
CA LEU A 247 11.31 11.47 -5.27
C LEU A 247 12.15 10.94 -4.10
N ILE A 248 11.88 11.39 -2.87
CA ILE A 248 12.53 10.86 -1.67
C ILE A 248 12.16 9.38 -1.49
N GLY A 249 10.88 9.00 -1.64
CA GLY A 249 10.44 7.61 -1.57
C GLY A 249 11.15 6.73 -2.61
N MET A 250 11.23 7.19 -3.85
CA MET A 250 11.99 6.51 -4.90
C MET A 250 13.49 6.41 -4.57
N ALA A 251 14.10 7.48 -4.05
CA ALA A 251 15.51 7.45 -3.65
C ALA A 251 15.76 6.48 -2.49
N VAL A 252 14.86 6.41 -1.52
CA VAL A 252 14.95 5.48 -0.39
C VAL A 252 14.84 4.02 -0.85
N SER A 253 14.10 3.73 -1.91
CA SER A 253 14.00 2.36 -2.46
C SER A 253 15.31 1.84 -3.07
N PHE A 254 16.32 2.70 -3.33
CA PHE A 254 17.67 2.27 -3.71
C PHE A 254 18.50 1.76 -2.51
N VAL A 255 18.17 2.14 -1.29
CA VAL A 255 18.95 1.73 -0.11
C VAL A 255 19.01 0.21 0.07
N PRO A 256 17.88 -0.51 -0.02
CA PRO A 256 17.89 -1.96 0.02
C PRO A 256 18.73 -2.58 -1.10
N HIS A 257 18.58 -2.09 -2.31
CA HIS A 257 19.34 -2.55 -3.47
C HIS A 257 20.85 -2.46 -3.23
N LEU A 258 21.34 -1.33 -2.74
CA LEU A 258 22.76 -1.15 -2.40
C LEU A 258 23.23 -2.08 -1.26
N LEU A 259 22.36 -2.36 -0.28
CA LEU A 259 22.69 -3.23 0.84
C LEU A 259 22.71 -4.71 0.42
N LEU A 260 21.87 -5.11 -0.54
CA LEU A 260 21.77 -6.48 -1.03
C LEU A 260 22.89 -6.80 -2.04
N GLU A 261 23.24 -5.87 -2.93
CA GLU A 261 24.38 -6.03 -3.85
C GLU A 261 25.72 -6.22 -3.11
N GLY A 262 25.90 -5.53 -1.96
CA GLY A 262 27.10 -5.70 -1.13
C GLY A 262 27.21 -7.07 -0.43
N SER A 263 26.18 -7.91 -0.48
CA SER A 263 26.12 -9.21 0.19
C SER A 263 26.34 -10.40 -0.76
N HIS A 264 26.45 -10.18 -2.06
CA HIS A 264 26.85 -11.22 -3.02
C HIS A 264 28.38 -11.20 -3.20
N PRO A 265 29.16 -12.12 -2.59
CA PRO A 265 30.55 -12.33 -2.98
C PRO A 265 30.56 -12.94 -4.38
N HIS A 266 31.33 -12.36 -5.27
CA HIS A 266 31.66 -12.86 -6.60
C HIS A 266 32.26 -14.28 -6.56
#